data_2ae84c674a51afc208aa63a05c9d9fcc
#
_entry.id   2ae84c674a51afc208aa63a05c9d9fcc
#
_cell.length_a   1.000
_cell.length_b   1.000
_cell.length_c   1.000
_cell.angle_alpha   90.00
_cell.angle_beta   90.00
_cell.angle_gamma   90.00
#
_symmetry.space_group_name_H-M   'P 1'
#
loop_
_entity.id
_entity.type
_entity.pdbx_description
1 polymer ?
#
loop_
_entity_poly.entity_id
_entity_poly.type
_entity_poly.pdbx_seq_one_letter_code
_entity_poly.pdbx_strand_id
1 'polypeptide(L)'
;MSTPSAAPALLEVDDLTVRFGGLTAIEALSFRVHEKQIAALIGPNGAGKTTAFNAISRLVKPASGRIRMRGVDLLQRRASQISALGLTRTFQNLALWPGLTVLENVMVGAHHRGHQGFASATVRWGTAREERALREESFELLSRFGIADVAFQPCEGLPYGTLKRVELARALAGRPQLLMLDEPAAGLNHGEVVKLGELIMLVRQTTDVSVLLIEHHMRLVMSISDWVIALASGRKLVEGSPAEVQKDARLIEAYLGGADSHAAS
;
A
#
# COMPACT_ATOMS: atom_id res chain seq x y z
N MET A 1 -3.01 6.69 27.48
CA MET A 1 -2.02 6.70 26.38
C MET A 1 -1.53 5.27 26.22
N SER A 2 -2.11 4.54 25.26
CA SER A 2 -1.70 3.16 24.97
C SER A 2 -0.31 3.21 24.36
N THR A 3 0.67 2.59 25.00
CA THR A 3 2.02 2.42 24.47
C THR A 3 1.96 1.55 23.21
N PRO A 4 2.55 1.96 22.08
CA PRO A 4 2.59 1.11 20.89
C PRO A 4 3.31 -0.19 21.23
N SER A 5 2.81 -1.28 20.64
CA SER A 5 3.33 -2.65 20.70
C SER A 5 4.87 -2.67 20.76
N ALA A 6 5.42 -3.55 21.59
CA ALA A 6 6.86 -3.82 21.70
C ALA A 6 7.49 -4.44 20.42
N ALA A 7 6.75 -4.55 19.32
CA ALA A 7 7.24 -5.02 18.03
C ALA A 7 8.19 -3.97 17.40
N PRO A 8 9.28 -4.42 16.75
CA PRO A 8 10.21 -3.52 16.09
C PRO A 8 9.50 -2.73 14.98
N ALA A 9 9.89 -1.47 14.79
CA ALA A 9 9.37 -0.65 13.72
C ALA A 9 9.89 -1.17 12.37
N LEU A 10 8.98 -1.48 11.45
CA LEU A 10 9.28 -1.86 10.08
C LEU A 10 9.58 -0.63 9.23
N LEU A 11 8.71 0.39 9.33
CA LEU A 11 8.86 1.68 8.65
C LEU A 11 8.91 2.79 9.70
N GLU A 12 9.90 3.66 9.59
CA GLU A 12 10.06 4.86 10.40
C GLU A 12 10.10 6.08 9.48
N VAL A 13 9.24 7.03 9.76
CA VAL A 13 9.21 8.36 9.12
C VAL A 13 9.47 9.37 10.22
N ASP A 14 10.56 10.14 10.11
CA ASP A 14 11.00 11.10 11.13
C ASP A 14 11.09 12.51 10.50
N ASP A 15 10.31 13.45 11.02
CA ASP A 15 10.27 14.89 10.67
C ASP A 15 10.25 15.17 9.16
N LEU A 16 9.51 14.33 8.44
CA LEU A 16 9.41 14.41 6.99
C LEU A 16 8.77 15.72 6.55
N THR A 17 9.48 16.50 5.74
CA THR A 17 8.96 17.74 5.14
C THR A 17 9.08 17.65 3.61
N VAL A 18 7.97 17.90 2.92
CA VAL A 18 7.92 17.92 1.46
C VAL A 18 7.39 19.26 0.98
N ARG A 19 8.11 19.86 0.03
CA ARG A 19 7.77 21.17 -0.57
C ARG A 19 7.72 21.08 -2.08
N PHE A 20 6.77 21.79 -2.68
CA PHE A 20 6.65 21.98 -4.12
C PHE A 20 6.65 23.49 -4.41
N GLY A 21 7.79 24.01 -4.88
CA GLY A 21 7.96 25.46 -4.99
C GLY A 21 7.78 26.15 -3.64
N GLY A 22 6.83 27.10 -3.57
CA GLY A 22 6.50 27.81 -2.32
C GLY A 22 5.51 27.08 -1.39
N LEU A 23 4.90 25.97 -1.84
CA LEU A 23 3.90 25.23 -1.07
C LEU A 23 4.55 24.13 -0.23
N THR A 24 4.31 24.13 1.08
CA THR A 24 4.66 23.01 1.96
C THR A 24 3.49 22.02 2.00
N ALA A 25 3.67 20.88 1.34
CA ALA A 25 2.65 19.83 1.26
C ALA A 25 2.66 18.88 2.47
N ILE A 26 3.81 18.71 3.10
CA ILE A 26 4.00 17.98 4.36
C ILE A 26 5.00 18.75 5.21
N GLU A 27 4.71 18.86 6.50
CA GLU A 27 5.54 19.55 7.46
C GLU A 27 5.77 18.70 8.70
N ALA A 28 7.04 18.33 8.95
CA ALA A 28 7.52 17.61 10.12
C ALA A 28 6.68 16.35 10.47
N LEU A 29 6.28 15.59 9.45
CA LEU A 29 5.49 14.38 9.64
C LEU A 29 6.35 13.26 10.23
N SER A 30 5.94 12.73 11.39
CA SER A 30 6.61 11.61 12.04
C SER A 30 5.59 10.54 12.42
N PHE A 31 5.84 9.28 12.02
CA PHE A 31 5.04 8.12 12.41
C PHE A 31 5.83 6.82 12.20
N ARG A 32 5.30 5.71 12.73
CA ARG A 32 5.88 4.37 12.59
C ARG A 32 4.83 3.37 12.15
N VAL A 33 5.29 2.37 11.38
CA VAL A 33 4.54 1.15 11.08
C VAL A 33 5.32 -0.02 11.63
N HIS A 34 4.68 -0.85 12.44
CA HIS A 34 5.29 -2.02 13.05
C HIS A 34 5.13 -3.26 12.17
N GLU A 35 5.92 -4.30 12.44
CA GLU A 35 5.78 -5.58 11.74
C GLU A 35 4.40 -6.19 11.97
N LYS A 36 3.83 -6.79 10.93
CA LYS A 36 2.51 -7.43 10.91
C LYS A 36 1.35 -6.50 11.28
N GLN A 37 1.54 -5.19 11.18
CA GLN A 37 0.54 -4.18 11.49
C GLN A 37 -0.19 -3.73 10.22
N ILE A 38 -1.48 -3.49 10.32
CA ILE A 38 -2.25 -2.70 9.36
C ILE A 38 -2.33 -1.27 9.91
N ALA A 39 -1.59 -0.35 9.32
CA ALA A 39 -1.64 1.07 9.64
C ALA A 39 -2.39 1.83 8.53
N ALA A 40 -3.26 2.77 8.90
CA ALA A 40 -3.98 3.61 7.96
C ALA A 40 -3.56 5.08 8.08
N LEU A 41 -3.35 5.71 6.93
CA LEU A 41 -3.10 7.15 6.82
C LEU A 41 -4.38 7.81 6.29
N ILE A 42 -5.07 8.57 7.14
CA ILE A 42 -6.35 9.20 6.84
C ILE A 42 -6.27 10.72 6.86
N GLY A 43 -7.29 11.40 6.38
CA GLY A 43 -7.41 12.85 6.40
C GLY A 43 -8.19 13.37 5.20
N PRO A 44 -8.62 14.63 5.20
CA PRO A 44 -9.34 15.25 4.08
C PRO A 44 -8.50 15.28 2.79
N ASN A 45 -9.13 15.64 1.68
CA ASN A 45 -8.43 15.85 0.43
C ASN A 45 -7.43 16.99 0.58
N GLY A 46 -6.24 16.83 -0.01
CA GLY A 46 -5.15 17.80 0.15
C GLY A 46 -4.38 17.74 1.48
N ALA A 47 -4.71 16.82 2.40
CA ALA A 47 -4.00 16.67 3.68
C ALA A 47 -2.54 16.19 3.57
N GLY A 48 -2.06 15.81 2.37
CA GLY A 48 -0.69 15.37 2.15
C GLY A 48 -0.48 13.85 2.11
N LYS A 49 -1.54 13.03 2.21
CA LYS A 49 -1.46 11.56 2.26
C LYS A 49 -0.69 10.97 1.07
N THR A 50 -1.11 11.26 -0.15
CA THR A 50 -0.44 10.79 -1.38
C THR A 50 0.98 11.33 -1.50
N THR A 51 1.24 12.55 -1.00
CA THR A 51 2.59 13.13 -0.94
C THR A 51 3.50 12.32 -0.01
N ALA A 52 2.99 11.87 1.15
CA ALA A 52 3.72 10.99 2.06
C ALA A 52 4.06 9.65 1.38
N PHE A 53 3.10 9.02 0.73
CA PHE A 53 3.31 7.80 -0.04
C PHE A 53 4.35 7.98 -1.16
N ASN A 54 4.28 9.10 -1.88
CA ASN A 54 5.24 9.42 -2.93
C ASN A 54 6.66 9.60 -2.38
N ALA A 55 6.81 10.21 -1.20
CA ALA A 55 8.10 10.35 -0.55
C ALA A 55 8.66 8.99 -0.08
N ILE A 56 7.83 8.13 0.55
CA ILE A 56 8.21 6.79 0.99
C ILE A 56 8.62 5.92 -0.20
N SER A 57 7.86 5.97 -1.32
CA SER A 57 8.15 5.25 -2.56
C SER A 57 9.28 5.86 -3.38
N ARG A 58 9.92 6.95 -2.93
CA ARG A 58 10.99 7.66 -3.65
C ARG A 58 10.57 8.28 -4.98
N LEU A 59 9.26 8.50 -5.19
CA LEU A 59 8.73 9.25 -6.35
C LEU A 59 8.86 10.75 -6.16
N VAL A 60 8.90 11.20 -4.90
CA VAL A 60 9.15 12.60 -4.52
C VAL A 60 10.34 12.66 -3.57
N LYS A 61 11.23 13.62 -3.79
CA LYS A 61 12.35 13.88 -2.89
C LYS A 61 11.90 14.86 -1.78
N PRO A 62 11.98 14.48 -0.49
CA PRO A 62 11.66 15.39 0.59
C PRO A 62 12.69 16.53 0.70
N ALA A 63 12.27 17.66 1.27
CA ALA A 63 13.13 18.78 1.60
C ALA A 63 13.98 18.50 2.85
N SER A 64 13.40 17.80 3.83
CA SER A 64 14.10 17.36 5.04
C SER A 64 13.38 16.14 5.66
N GLY A 65 13.98 15.56 6.70
CA GLY A 65 13.50 14.40 7.41
C GLY A 65 14.20 13.11 6.99
N ARG A 66 13.73 11.99 7.55
CA ARG A 66 14.29 10.65 7.30
C ARG A 66 13.18 9.64 7.07
N ILE A 67 13.44 8.66 6.21
CA ILE A 67 12.55 7.52 5.99
C ILE A 67 13.42 6.27 6.05
N ARG A 68 13.15 5.39 7.01
CA ARG A 68 13.89 4.15 7.19
C ARG A 68 12.95 2.95 7.14
N MET A 69 13.40 1.90 6.48
CA MET A 69 12.76 0.58 6.51
C MET A 69 13.75 -0.43 7.07
N ARG A 70 13.42 -1.06 8.20
CA ARG A 70 14.32 -1.92 8.97
C ARG A 70 15.71 -1.28 9.19
N GLY A 71 15.73 0.00 9.55
CA GLY A 71 16.96 0.76 9.75
C GLY A 71 17.67 1.22 8.47
N VAL A 72 17.28 0.72 7.29
CA VAL A 72 17.86 1.13 5.99
C VAL A 72 17.25 2.47 5.58
N ASP A 73 18.07 3.49 5.34
CA ASP A 73 17.64 4.79 4.85
C ASP A 73 17.17 4.69 3.39
N LEU A 74 15.86 4.87 3.18
CA LEU A 74 15.27 4.81 1.84
C LEU A 74 15.66 6.02 0.99
N LEU A 75 15.99 7.17 1.61
CA LEU A 75 16.32 8.39 0.88
C LEU A 75 17.65 8.28 0.12
N GLN A 76 18.51 7.36 0.52
CA GLN A 76 19.78 7.06 -0.15
C GLN A 76 19.63 5.99 -1.26
N ARG A 77 18.43 5.46 -1.48
CA ARG A 77 18.16 4.43 -2.50
C ARG A 77 17.47 5.04 -3.72
N ARG A 78 17.66 4.40 -4.88
CA ARG A 78 16.89 4.74 -6.09
C ARG A 78 15.48 4.13 -5.99
N ALA A 79 14.48 4.74 -6.62
CA ALA A 79 13.11 4.23 -6.64
C ALA A 79 13.04 2.76 -7.13
N SER A 80 13.85 2.38 -8.13
CA SER A 80 13.93 1.01 -8.64
C SER A 80 14.50 -0.01 -7.65
N GLN A 81 15.15 0.42 -6.57
CA GLN A 81 15.71 -0.46 -5.54
C GLN A 81 14.76 -0.69 -4.36
N ILE A 82 13.66 0.08 -4.29
CA ILE A 82 12.73 0.04 -3.14
C ILE A 82 11.98 -1.29 -3.08
N SER A 83 11.57 -1.84 -4.21
CA SER A 83 10.92 -3.15 -4.27
C SER A 83 11.83 -4.28 -3.78
N ALA A 84 13.12 -4.22 -4.09
CA ALA A 84 14.11 -5.19 -3.62
C ALA A 84 14.32 -5.14 -2.09
N LEU A 85 14.00 -4.02 -1.44
CA LEU A 85 13.96 -3.91 0.03
C LEU A 85 12.66 -4.48 0.63
N GLY A 86 11.74 -5.00 -0.18
CA GLY A 86 10.49 -5.57 0.27
C GLY A 86 9.36 -4.55 0.45
N LEU A 87 9.46 -3.36 -0.14
CA LEU A 87 8.38 -2.39 -0.17
C LEU A 87 7.68 -2.44 -1.54
N THR A 88 6.39 -2.77 -1.56
CA THR A 88 5.56 -2.76 -2.76
C THR A 88 4.41 -1.77 -2.57
N ARG A 89 4.08 -1.04 -3.62
CA ARG A 89 2.95 -0.10 -3.66
C ARG A 89 2.00 -0.44 -4.79
N THR A 90 0.70 -0.43 -4.51
CA THR A 90 -0.33 -0.33 -5.54
C THR A 90 -0.54 1.14 -5.91
N PHE A 91 -1.03 1.39 -7.10
CA PHE A 91 -1.34 2.73 -7.56
C PHE A 91 -2.86 2.91 -7.63
N GLN A 92 -3.32 4.15 -7.53
CA GLN A 92 -4.75 4.50 -7.60
C GLN A 92 -5.41 4.00 -8.90
N ASN A 93 -4.68 4.02 -10.02
CA ASN A 93 -5.12 3.44 -11.28
C ASN A 93 -4.61 2.00 -11.40
N LEU A 94 -5.49 1.08 -11.81
CA LEU A 94 -5.12 -0.30 -12.12
C LEU A 94 -3.99 -0.32 -13.15
N ALA A 95 -2.80 -0.73 -12.72
CA ALA A 95 -1.63 -0.83 -13.61
C ALA A 95 -1.48 -2.26 -14.15
N LEU A 96 -2.61 -2.92 -14.50
CA LEU A 96 -2.63 -4.26 -15.10
C LEU A 96 -2.39 -4.16 -16.62
N TRP A 97 -1.75 -5.18 -17.17
CA TRP A 97 -1.60 -5.33 -18.62
C TRP A 97 -2.85 -6.01 -19.19
N PRO A 98 -3.67 -5.31 -19.99
CA PRO A 98 -4.95 -5.86 -20.48
C PRO A 98 -4.79 -7.13 -21.33
N GLY A 99 -3.76 -7.18 -22.16
CA GLY A 99 -3.47 -8.30 -23.06
C GLY A 99 -2.83 -9.53 -22.39
N LEU A 100 -2.41 -9.43 -21.13
CA LEU A 100 -1.94 -10.58 -20.36
C LEU A 100 -3.08 -11.24 -19.61
N THR A 101 -2.98 -12.55 -19.41
CA THR A 101 -3.89 -13.28 -18.53
C THR A 101 -3.76 -12.79 -17.07
N VAL A 102 -4.78 -13.09 -16.27
CA VAL A 102 -4.75 -12.79 -14.82
C VAL A 102 -3.53 -13.42 -14.16
N LEU A 103 -3.23 -14.67 -14.48
CA LEU A 103 -2.05 -15.39 -13.94
C LEU A 103 -0.74 -14.71 -14.34
N GLU A 104 -0.58 -14.35 -15.62
CA GLU A 104 0.63 -13.65 -16.10
C GLU A 104 0.80 -12.29 -15.44
N ASN A 105 -0.29 -11.54 -15.25
CA ASN A 105 -0.25 -10.27 -14.51
C ASN A 105 0.29 -10.48 -13.08
N VAL A 106 -0.13 -11.53 -12.38
CA VAL A 106 0.36 -11.85 -11.04
C VAL A 106 1.82 -12.27 -11.07
N MET A 107 2.23 -13.12 -12.02
CA MET A 107 3.62 -13.56 -12.17
C MET A 107 4.58 -12.39 -12.40
N VAL A 108 4.17 -11.35 -13.15
CA VAL A 108 4.97 -10.12 -13.32
C VAL A 108 5.29 -9.45 -11.99
N GLY A 109 4.39 -9.50 -11.01
CA GLY A 109 4.63 -8.96 -9.67
C GLY A 109 5.83 -9.57 -8.93
N ALA A 110 6.20 -10.79 -9.26
CA ALA A 110 7.33 -11.50 -8.67
C ALA A 110 8.63 -11.36 -9.45
N HIS A 111 8.66 -10.60 -10.55
CA HIS A 111 9.81 -10.51 -11.45
C HIS A 111 11.12 -10.11 -10.75
N HIS A 112 11.06 -9.27 -9.73
CA HIS A 112 12.27 -8.84 -8.98
C HIS A 112 12.83 -9.92 -8.05
N ARG A 113 12.11 -11.03 -7.82
CA ARG A 113 12.59 -12.18 -7.02
C ARG A 113 13.51 -13.10 -7.78
N GLY A 114 13.47 -13.09 -9.12
CA GLY A 114 14.36 -13.87 -9.97
C GLY A 114 15.80 -13.39 -9.82
N HIS A 115 16.71 -14.31 -9.44
CA HIS A 115 18.15 -14.02 -9.24
C HIS A 115 18.93 -13.91 -10.56
N GLN A 116 18.26 -13.82 -11.69
CA GLN A 116 18.89 -13.92 -12.99
C GLN A 116 19.14 -12.54 -13.59
N GLY A 117 20.32 -11.97 -13.27
CA GLY A 117 20.91 -10.91 -14.11
C GLY A 117 21.08 -11.42 -15.55
N PHE A 118 21.21 -10.49 -16.51
CA PHE A 118 21.35 -10.71 -17.95
C PHE A 118 22.37 -11.81 -18.37
N ALA A 119 23.26 -12.24 -17.47
CA ALA A 119 24.30 -13.23 -17.72
C ALA A 119 23.83 -14.69 -17.67
N SER A 120 22.65 -15.00 -17.12
CA SER A 120 22.18 -16.38 -16.94
C SER A 120 21.10 -16.83 -17.94
N ALA A 121 20.70 -15.96 -18.85
CA ALA A 121 19.77 -16.29 -19.95
C ALA A 121 20.32 -17.40 -20.90
N THR A 122 21.57 -17.77 -20.76
CA THR A 122 22.23 -18.81 -21.56
C THR A 122 22.04 -20.24 -21.02
N VAL A 123 21.52 -20.42 -19.79
CA VAL A 123 21.27 -21.74 -19.20
C VAL A 123 19.76 -22.00 -19.04
N ARG A 124 19.13 -22.48 -20.10
CA ARG A 124 17.67 -22.75 -20.23
C ARG A 124 17.07 -23.74 -19.22
N TRP A 125 17.83 -24.43 -18.40
CA TRP A 125 17.34 -25.50 -17.51
C TRP A 125 16.90 -24.99 -16.11
N GLY A 126 17.50 -23.92 -15.59
CA GLY A 126 17.10 -23.30 -14.32
C GLY A 126 15.80 -22.48 -14.44
N THR A 127 15.63 -21.81 -15.55
CA THR A 127 14.48 -20.91 -15.82
C THR A 127 13.14 -21.64 -15.87
N ALA A 128 13.06 -22.84 -16.47
CA ALA A 128 11.78 -23.56 -16.59
C ALA A 128 11.25 -24.08 -15.25
N ARG A 129 12.13 -24.47 -14.32
CA ARG A 129 11.73 -24.90 -12.97
C ARG A 129 11.30 -23.71 -12.11
N GLU A 130 12.03 -22.62 -12.18
CA GLU A 130 11.70 -21.38 -11.48
C GLU A 130 10.38 -20.79 -11.98
N GLU A 131 10.19 -20.77 -13.31
CA GLU A 131 8.95 -20.30 -13.94
C GLU A 131 7.75 -21.16 -13.54
N ARG A 132 7.91 -22.51 -13.48
CA ARG A 132 6.85 -23.40 -13.02
C ARG A 132 6.50 -23.16 -11.57
N ALA A 133 7.47 -23.03 -10.67
CA ALA A 133 7.25 -22.74 -9.27
C ALA A 133 6.54 -21.39 -9.09
N LEU A 134 6.98 -20.36 -9.83
CA LEU A 134 6.33 -19.05 -9.80
C LEU A 134 4.88 -19.10 -10.31
N ARG A 135 4.61 -19.88 -11.34
CA ARG A 135 3.27 -20.11 -11.86
C ARG A 135 2.37 -20.78 -10.82
N GLU A 136 2.87 -21.84 -10.16
CA GLU A 136 2.14 -22.55 -9.11
C GLU A 136 1.86 -21.62 -7.91
N GLU A 137 2.86 -20.88 -7.41
CA GLU A 137 2.68 -19.91 -6.35
C GLU A 137 1.66 -18.81 -6.72
N SER A 138 1.75 -18.30 -7.94
CA SER A 138 0.82 -17.27 -8.42
C SER A 138 -0.61 -17.81 -8.54
N PHE A 139 -0.78 -19.04 -9.02
CA PHE A 139 -2.10 -19.69 -9.09
C PHE A 139 -2.69 -19.97 -7.70
N GLU A 140 -1.86 -20.41 -6.75
CA GLU A 140 -2.29 -20.59 -5.36
C GLU A 140 -2.76 -19.26 -4.75
N LEU A 141 -2.06 -18.16 -5.03
CA LEU A 141 -2.46 -16.82 -4.58
C LEU A 141 -3.81 -16.41 -5.19
N LEU A 142 -4.03 -16.65 -6.48
CA LEU A 142 -5.33 -16.42 -7.14
C LEU A 142 -6.44 -17.27 -6.52
N SER A 143 -6.15 -18.52 -6.14
CA SER A 143 -7.10 -19.40 -5.46
C SER A 143 -7.49 -18.86 -4.10
N ARG A 144 -6.53 -18.41 -3.29
CA ARG A 144 -6.79 -17.74 -2.01
C ARG A 144 -7.64 -16.47 -2.15
N PHE A 145 -7.52 -15.78 -3.30
CA PHE A 145 -8.26 -14.55 -3.59
C PHE A 145 -9.63 -14.82 -4.24
N GLY A 146 -9.99 -16.11 -4.44
CA GLY A 146 -11.26 -16.52 -5.03
C GLY A 146 -11.44 -16.05 -6.47
N ILE A 147 -10.34 -16.05 -7.25
CA ILE A 147 -10.31 -15.66 -8.67
C ILE A 147 -9.50 -16.64 -9.53
N ALA A 148 -9.34 -17.89 -9.08
CA ALA A 148 -8.64 -18.93 -9.84
C ALA A 148 -9.40 -19.33 -11.12
N ASP A 149 -10.72 -19.20 -11.14
CA ASP A 149 -11.61 -19.48 -12.27
C ASP A 149 -11.33 -18.60 -13.50
N VAL A 150 -10.80 -17.40 -13.26
CA VAL A 150 -10.42 -16.45 -14.34
C VAL A 150 -8.91 -16.40 -14.59
N ALA A 151 -8.11 -17.27 -13.96
CA ALA A 151 -6.64 -17.23 -14.00
C ALA A 151 -6.06 -17.17 -15.43
N PHE A 152 -6.68 -17.86 -16.37
CA PHE A 152 -6.23 -17.96 -17.77
C PHE A 152 -6.96 -17.03 -18.73
N GLN A 153 -7.84 -16.16 -18.22
CA GLN A 153 -8.53 -15.15 -19.02
C GLN A 153 -7.69 -13.88 -19.10
N PRO A 154 -7.76 -13.11 -20.19
CA PRO A 154 -7.22 -11.77 -20.25
C PRO A 154 -7.85 -10.88 -19.16
N CYS A 155 -7.11 -9.89 -18.66
CA CYS A 155 -7.65 -8.92 -17.72
C CYS A 155 -8.71 -8.00 -18.37
N GLU A 156 -8.68 -7.86 -19.69
CA GLU A 156 -9.64 -7.03 -20.43
C GLU A 156 -11.07 -7.58 -20.28
N GLY A 157 -12.02 -6.68 -19.94
CA GLY A 157 -13.44 -7.05 -19.80
C GLY A 157 -13.84 -7.69 -18.46
N LEU A 158 -12.87 -7.95 -17.55
CA LEU A 158 -13.21 -8.46 -16.23
C LEU A 158 -13.84 -7.36 -15.34
N PRO A 159 -14.76 -7.74 -14.44
CA PRO A 159 -15.33 -6.81 -13.46
C PRO A 159 -14.27 -6.08 -12.66
N TYR A 160 -14.50 -4.79 -12.36
CA TYR A 160 -13.53 -3.94 -11.67
C TYR A 160 -13.07 -4.50 -10.31
N GLY A 161 -14.00 -5.06 -9.53
CA GLY A 161 -13.67 -5.71 -8.25
C GLY A 161 -12.78 -6.95 -8.42
N THR A 162 -12.87 -7.67 -9.54
CA THR A 162 -11.95 -8.77 -9.88
C THR A 162 -10.57 -8.22 -10.22
N LEU A 163 -10.50 -7.17 -11.03
CA LEU A 163 -9.23 -6.51 -11.38
C LEU A 163 -8.50 -5.97 -10.14
N LYS A 164 -9.22 -5.43 -9.16
CA LYS A 164 -8.64 -5.01 -7.86
C LYS A 164 -8.04 -6.18 -7.09
N ARG A 165 -8.66 -7.36 -7.11
CA ARG A 165 -8.07 -8.58 -6.51
C ARG A 165 -6.83 -9.04 -7.26
N VAL A 166 -6.81 -8.96 -8.58
CA VAL A 166 -5.63 -9.27 -9.41
C VAL A 166 -4.49 -8.31 -9.08
N GLU A 167 -4.76 -7.01 -8.95
CA GLU A 167 -3.76 -6.01 -8.57
C GLU A 167 -3.13 -6.31 -7.21
N LEU A 168 -3.95 -6.65 -6.21
CA LEU A 168 -3.48 -7.00 -4.88
C LEU A 168 -2.68 -8.32 -4.90
N ALA A 169 -3.14 -9.34 -5.65
CA ALA A 169 -2.41 -10.58 -5.84
C ALA A 169 -1.04 -10.34 -6.48
N ARG A 170 -0.99 -9.51 -7.52
CA ARG A 170 0.27 -9.11 -8.17
C ARG A 170 1.22 -8.43 -7.19
N ALA A 171 0.72 -7.51 -6.37
CA ALA A 171 1.55 -6.82 -5.38
C ALA A 171 2.13 -7.79 -4.34
N LEU A 172 1.38 -8.81 -3.95
CA LEU A 172 1.80 -9.85 -2.99
C LEU A 172 2.71 -10.91 -3.59
N ALA A 173 2.63 -11.18 -4.89
CA ALA A 173 3.50 -12.14 -5.58
C ALA A 173 4.99 -11.82 -5.39
N GLY A 174 5.32 -10.54 -5.21
CA GLY A 174 6.66 -10.07 -4.84
C GLY A 174 7.11 -10.45 -3.42
N ARG A 175 6.25 -11.02 -2.58
CA ARG A 175 6.48 -11.28 -1.15
C ARG A 175 6.99 -10.03 -0.41
N PRO A 176 6.28 -8.91 -0.46
CA PRO A 176 6.70 -7.70 0.22
C PRO A 176 6.71 -7.89 1.73
N GLN A 177 7.52 -7.09 2.42
CA GLN A 177 7.44 -6.92 3.88
C GLN A 177 6.47 -5.81 4.25
N LEU A 178 6.42 -4.76 3.41
CA LEU A 178 5.48 -3.65 3.52
C LEU A 178 4.70 -3.49 2.22
N LEU A 179 3.40 -3.64 2.30
CA LEU A 179 2.47 -3.37 1.21
C LEU A 179 1.81 -2.01 1.44
N MET A 180 2.02 -1.08 0.52
CA MET A 180 1.40 0.23 0.52
C MET A 180 0.20 0.24 -0.44
N LEU A 181 -1.01 0.49 0.09
CA LEU A 181 -2.26 0.52 -0.66
C LEU A 181 -2.76 1.95 -0.77
N ASP A 182 -2.86 2.45 -1.99
CA ASP A 182 -3.29 3.82 -2.29
C ASP A 182 -4.74 3.83 -2.75
N GLU A 183 -5.67 4.17 -1.85
CA GLU A 183 -7.13 4.18 -2.05
C GLU A 183 -7.66 2.90 -2.72
N PRO A 184 -7.38 1.72 -2.14
CA PRO A 184 -7.73 0.44 -2.78
C PRO A 184 -9.24 0.25 -2.97
N ALA A 185 -10.10 0.92 -2.18
CA ALA A 185 -11.55 0.85 -2.29
C ALA A 185 -12.15 1.85 -3.29
N ALA A 186 -11.34 2.72 -3.92
CA ALA A 186 -11.85 3.67 -4.90
C ALA A 186 -12.53 2.95 -6.07
N GLY A 187 -13.76 3.39 -6.40
CA GLY A 187 -14.57 2.83 -7.49
C GLY A 187 -15.28 1.51 -7.17
N LEU A 188 -15.14 0.96 -5.96
CA LEU A 188 -15.85 -0.23 -5.51
C LEU A 188 -17.23 0.12 -4.93
N ASN A 189 -18.21 -0.75 -5.15
CA ASN A 189 -19.49 -0.66 -4.43
C ASN A 189 -19.35 -1.17 -2.99
N HIS A 190 -20.37 -0.92 -2.16
CA HIS A 190 -20.32 -1.24 -0.73
C HIS A 190 -20.00 -2.72 -0.44
N GLY A 191 -20.59 -3.67 -1.20
CA GLY A 191 -20.32 -5.10 -1.02
C GLY A 191 -18.89 -5.49 -1.42
N GLU A 192 -18.33 -4.84 -2.43
CA GLU A 192 -16.95 -5.05 -2.86
C GLU A 192 -15.95 -4.47 -1.84
N VAL A 193 -16.27 -3.34 -1.21
CA VAL A 193 -15.43 -2.75 -0.14
C VAL A 193 -15.34 -3.71 1.05
N VAL A 194 -16.44 -4.35 1.45
CA VAL A 194 -16.43 -5.36 2.53
C VAL A 194 -15.53 -6.53 2.14
N LYS A 195 -15.68 -7.09 0.93
CA LYS A 195 -14.85 -8.19 0.44
C LYS A 195 -13.36 -7.81 0.35
N LEU A 196 -13.06 -6.57 -0.03
CA LEU A 196 -11.67 -6.07 -0.02
C LEU A 196 -11.10 -6.03 1.41
N GLY A 197 -11.88 -5.58 2.38
CA GLY A 197 -11.48 -5.59 3.79
C GLY A 197 -11.18 -7.00 4.30
N GLU A 198 -12.06 -7.98 4.01
CA GLU A 198 -11.86 -9.39 4.33
C GLU A 198 -10.57 -9.92 3.71
N LEU A 199 -10.28 -9.55 2.45
CA LEU A 199 -9.10 -9.96 1.74
C LEU A 199 -7.81 -9.38 2.36
N ILE A 200 -7.80 -8.09 2.73
CA ILE A 200 -6.66 -7.46 3.42
C ILE A 200 -6.42 -8.15 4.78
N MET A 201 -7.48 -8.46 5.51
CA MET A 201 -7.39 -9.21 6.77
C MET A 201 -6.86 -10.62 6.57
N LEU A 202 -7.29 -11.32 5.52
CA LEU A 202 -6.76 -12.64 5.15
C LEU A 202 -5.26 -12.58 4.87
N VAL A 203 -4.80 -11.58 4.09
CA VAL A 203 -3.38 -11.36 3.81
C VAL A 203 -2.60 -11.20 5.11
N ARG A 204 -3.05 -10.35 6.03
CA ARG A 204 -2.42 -10.16 7.34
C ARG A 204 -2.34 -11.47 8.15
N GLN A 205 -3.40 -12.27 8.15
CA GLN A 205 -3.47 -13.52 8.95
C GLN A 205 -2.61 -14.64 8.37
N THR A 206 -2.44 -14.68 7.05
CA THR A 206 -1.77 -15.78 6.34
C THR A 206 -0.35 -15.46 5.89
N THR A 207 0.09 -14.22 6.04
CA THR A 207 1.43 -13.76 5.65
C THR A 207 2.06 -12.88 6.73
N ASP A 208 3.37 -12.65 6.61
CA ASP A 208 4.09 -11.73 7.49
C ASP A 208 4.11 -10.28 6.97
N VAL A 209 3.22 -9.95 6.03
CA VAL A 209 3.15 -8.64 5.38
C VAL A 209 2.53 -7.62 6.32
N SER A 210 3.19 -6.48 6.47
CA SER A 210 2.60 -5.28 7.08
C SER A 210 1.94 -4.43 5.99
N VAL A 211 0.88 -3.73 6.34
CA VAL A 211 0.12 -2.91 5.40
C VAL A 211 0.11 -1.46 5.87
N LEU A 212 0.42 -0.54 4.97
CA LEU A 212 0.15 0.89 5.14
C LEU A 212 -0.84 1.31 4.06
N LEU A 213 -2.04 1.75 4.44
CA LEU A 213 -3.06 2.14 3.48
C LEU A 213 -3.44 3.61 3.60
N ILE A 214 -3.72 4.25 2.45
CA ILE A 214 -4.47 5.50 2.38
C ILE A 214 -5.91 5.13 2.05
N GLU A 215 -6.87 5.62 2.83
CA GLU A 215 -8.28 5.42 2.58
C GLU A 215 -9.12 6.58 3.13
N HIS A 216 -10.25 6.79 2.48
CA HIS A 216 -11.30 7.73 2.92
C HIS A 216 -12.59 7.01 3.33
N HIS A 217 -12.73 5.71 3.07
CA HIS A 217 -13.83 4.87 3.55
C HIS A 217 -13.62 4.53 5.03
N MET A 218 -14.08 5.43 5.93
CA MET A 218 -13.84 5.32 7.37
C MET A 218 -14.30 3.98 7.95
N ARG A 219 -15.42 3.40 7.47
CA ARG A 219 -15.86 2.08 7.94
C ARG A 219 -14.85 0.99 7.65
N LEU A 220 -14.25 0.98 6.45
CA LEU A 220 -13.19 0.04 6.09
C LEU A 220 -11.98 0.24 7.00
N VAL A 221 -11.48 1.47 7.10
CA VAL A 221 -10.32 1.82 7.93
C VAL A 221 -10.51 1.32 9.36
N MET A 222 -11.65 1.68 9.99
CA MET A 222 -11.91 1.35 11.40
C MET A 222 -12.11 -0.15 11.63
N SER A 223 -12.50 -0.92 10.60
CA SER A 223 -12.71 -2.37 10.73
C SER A 223 -11.46 -3.22 10.57
N ILE A 224 -10.44 -2.73 9.83
CA ILE A 224 -9.27 -3.55 9.50
C ILE A 224 -7.94 -3.05 10.10
N SER A 225 -7.87 -1.77 10.50
CA SER A 225 -6.62 -1.17 10.96
C SER A 225 -6.34 -1.45 12.42
N ASP A 226 -5.05 -1.66 12.75
CA ASP A 226 -4.56 -1.71 14.12
C ASP A 226 -4.19 -0.32 14.62
N TRP A 227 -3.74 0.55 13.72
CA TRP A 227 -3.27 1.90 14.01
C TRP A 227 -3.70 2.88 12.93
N VAL A 228 -4.10 4.05 13.32
CA VAL A 228 -4.57 5.09 12.41
C VAL A 228 -3.77 6.35 12.66
N ILE A 229 -3.25 6.94 11.58
CA ILE A 229 -2.54 8.22 11.55
C ILE A 229 -3.40 9.20 10.78
N ALA A 230 -3.89 10.25 11.44
CA ALA A 230 -4.70 11.27 10.80
C ALA A 230 -3.85 12.49 10.45
N LEU A 231 -3.98 12.96 9.20
CA LEU A 231 -3.34 14.15 8.69
C LEU A 231 -4.37 15.25 8.43
N ALA A 232 -3.97 16.49 8.67
CA ALA A 232 -4.67 17.68 8.20
C ALA A 232 -3.63 18.75 7.81
N SER A 233 -3.84 19.41 6.67
CA SER A 233 -2.98 20.51 6.18
C SER A 233 -1.47 20.18 6.22
N GLY A 234 -1.11 18.97 5.80
CA GLY A 234 0.29 18.52 5.74
C GLY A 234 0.93 18.12 7.07
N ARG A 235 0.19 18.13 8.19
CA ARG A 235 0.69 17.81 9.52
C ARG A 235 -0.07 16.62 10.14
N LYS A 236 0.60 15.89 11.03
CA LYS A 236 -0.07 14.87 11.84
C LYS A 236 -0.99 15.55 12.86
N LEU A 237 -2.26 15.19 12.82
CA LEU A 237 -3.27 15.70 13.73
C LEU A 237 -3.37 14.84 15.00
N VAL A 238 -3.51 13.53 14.80
CA VAL A 238 -3.62 12.54 15.86
C VAL A 238 -3.18 11.17 15.32
N GLU A 239 -2.72 10.30 16.18
CA GLU A 239 -2.51 8.88 15.89
C GLU A 239 -2.90 8.03 17.09
N GLY A 240 -3.35 6.81 16.84
CA GLY A 240 -3.78 5.88 17.89
C GLY A 240 -4.53 4.67 17.31
N SER A 241 -5.14 3.90 18.20
CA SER A 241 -6.08 2.86 17.78
C SER A 241 -7.30 3.47 17.05
N PRO A 242 -7.97 2.70 16.18
CA PRO A 242 -9.19 3.20 15.50
C PRO A 242 -10.22 3.82 16.47
N ALA A 243 -10.41 3.20 17.62
CA ALA A 243 -11.38 3.67 18.63
C ALA A 243 -10.98 5.00 19.29
N GLU A 244 -9.69 5.25 19.47
CA GLU A 244 -9.16 6.51 20.00
C GLU A 244 -9.29 7.62 18.96
N VAL A 245 -8.83 7.35 17.74
CA VAL A 245 -8.82 8.34 16.65
C VAL A 245 -10.24 8.76 16.23
N GLN A 246 -11.19 7.81 16.22
CA GLN A 246 -12.58 8.12 15.87
C GLN A 246 -13.25 9.11 16.83
N LYS A 247 -12.80 9.17 18.08
CA LYS A 247 -13.35 10.05 19.13
C LYS A 247 -12.64 11.39 19.24
N ASP A 248 -11.53 11.58 18.50
CA ASP A 248 -10.74 12.81 18.58
C ASP A 248 -11.50 13.99 17.94
N ALA A 249 -11.78 15.01 18.74
CA ALA A 249 -12.53 16.19 18.30
C ALA A 249 -11.85 16.93 17.14
N ARG A 250 -10.51 16.94 17.09
CA ARG A 250 -9.72 17.59 16.02
C ARG A 250 -9.94 16.90 14.68
N LEU A 251 -10.08 15.55 14.69
CA LEU A 251 -10.38 14.80 13.48
C LEU A 251 -11.77 15.14 12.96
N ILE A 252 -12.77 15.17 13.85
CA ILE A 252 -14.15 15.49 13.51
C ILE A 252 -14.22 16.89 12.90
N GLU A 253 -13.57 17.86 13.51
CA GLU A 253 -13.50 19.24 13.01
C GLU A 253 -12.83 19.33 11.64
N ALA A 254 -11.71 18.62 11.44
CA ALA A 254 -10.97 18.61 10.16
C ALA A 254 -11.82 18.04 9.00
N TYR A 255 -12.71 17.08 9.27
CA TYR A 255 -13.62 16.54 8.25
C TYR A 255 -14.88 17.40 8.04
N LEU A 256 -15.40 18.04 9.09
CA LEU A 256 -16.57 18.94 8.99
C LEU A 256 -16.18 20.31 8.38
N GLY A 257 -15.06 20.89 8.80
CA GLY A 257 -14.57 22.16 8.28
C GLY A 257 -14.15 22.13 6.80
N GLY A 258 -13.85 20.95 6.27
CA GLY A 258 -13.57 20.76 4.83
C GLY A 258 -14.84 20.73 3.96
N ALA A 259 -16.01 20.47 4.52
CA ALA A 259 -17.27 20.45 3.76
C ALA A 259 -17.78 21.85 3.40
N ASP A 260 -17.48 22.87 4.21
CA ASP A 260 -17.95 24.23 3.99
C ASP A 260 -17.15 24.99 2.90
N SER A 261 -15.93 24.54 2.59
CA SER A 261 -15.09 25.21 1.59
C SER A 261 -15.46 24.86 0.13
N HIS A 262 -16.24 23.81 -0.12
CA HIS A 262 -16.70 23.42 -1.47
C HIS A 262 -18.11 23.96 -1.82
N ALA A 263 -18.81 24.60 -0.90
CA ALA A 263 -20.13 25.19 -1.15
C ALA A 263 -20.06 26.67 -1.59
N ALA A 264 -18.86 27.27 -1.64
CA ALA A 264 -18.65 28.69 -1.89
C ALA A 264 -17.79 28.98 -3.15
N SER A 265 -17.72 28.05 -4.11
CA SER A 265 -17.02 28.29 -5.39
C SER A 265 -17.86 27.90 -6.60
#